data_190d7681a37acd5b78883ca3139dfa1a
#
_entry.id   190d7681a37acd5b78883ca3139dfa1a
#
_cell.length_a   1.000
_cell.length_b   1.000
_cell.length_c   1.000
_cell.angle_alpha   90.00
_cell.angle_beta   90.00
_cell.angle_gamma   90.00
#
_symmetry.space_group_name_H-M   'P 1'
#
loop_
_entity.id
_entity.type
_entity.pdbx_description
1 polymer ?
#
loop_
_entity_poly.entity_id
_entity_poly.type
_entity_poly.pdbx_seq_one_letter_code
_entity_poly.pdbx_strand_id
1 'polypeptide(L)'
;MSSPLSTHLLRAEGICKTYKTRTVVDQVSLTVGHGEIVGLLGPNGAGKTTSFYMVAGLVRPDEGRVIFAGENITELPMNLRARRGMGYLPQEESIFRKLSVEDNLLAILQTRKDMTSRQQKDRAVELMDRFGITKLRRSMAIQLSGGEKRRLTIARALATSPKLLMLDEPFSGVDPIAVSDIQKIVMELRDTDGLSILITDHNVRETLHIVDRAYILFEGKVIKHGTSEEIANDP
;
A
#
# COMPACT_ATOMS: atom_id res chain seq x y z
N MET A 1 -8.15 12.26 -28.88
CA MET A 1 -6.86 12.84 -28.48
C MET A 1 -6.44 12.17 -27.18
N SER A 2 -5.56 11.17 -27.27
CA SER A 2 -4.99 10.50 -26.09
C SER A 2 -4.04 11.48 -25.39
N SER A 3 -4.38 11.91 -24.18
CA SER A 3 -3.45 12.65 -23.30
C SER A 3 -2.13 11.88 -23.21
N PRO A 4 -0.98 12.57 -23.21
CA PRO A 4 0.29 11.91 -22.97
C PRO A 4 0.19 11.15 -21.66
N LEU A 5 0.61 9.87 -21.66
CA LEU A 5 0.67 9.02 -20.48
C LEU A 5 1.38 9.82 -19.37
N SER A 6 0.67 10.09 -18.29
CA SER A 6 1.26 10.74 -17.13
C SER A 6 2.48 9.91 -16.70
N THR A 7 3.64 10.54 -16.56
CA THR A 7 4.87 9.89 -16.09
C THR A 7 4.70 9.25 -14.70
N HIS A 8 3.67 9.65 -13.96
CA HIS A 8 3.37 9.19 -12.60
C HIS A 8 1.98 8.53 -12.55
N LEU A 9 1.91 7.35 -11.92
CA LEU A 9 0.67 6.65 -11.64
C LEU A 9 -0.15 7.37 -10.57
N LEU A 10 0.52 7.87 -9.52
CA LEU A 10 -0.09 8.62 -8.41
C LEU A 10 0.59 9.97 -8.25
N ARG A 11 -0.20 11.03 -8.00
CA ARG A 11 0.26 12.34 -7.55
C ARG A 11 -0.64 12.87 -6.44
N ALA A 12 -0.04 13.26 -5.34
CA ALA A 12 -0.67 14.13 -4.35
C ALA A 12 -0.02 15.50 -4.50
N GLU A 13 -0.82 16.55 -4.59
CA GLU A 13 -0.35 17.90 -4.89
C GLU A 13 -0.88 18.87 -3.82
N GLY A 14 0.04 19.39 -2.99
CA GLY A 14 -0.25 20.39 -1.97
C GLY A 14 -1.35 19.99 -0.99
N ILE A 15 -1.42 18.70 -0.60
CA ILE A 15 -2.46 18.23 0.30
C ILE A 15 -2.26 18.77 1.71
N CYS A 16 -3.34 19.28 2.32
CA CYS A 16 -3.35 19.81 3.68
C CYS A 16 -4.39 19.13 4.55
N LYS A 17 -4.11 19.05 5.84
CA LYS A 17 -5.08 18.59 6.84
C LYS A 17 -4.90 19.29 8.17
N THR A 18 -5.99 19.88 8.65
CA THR A 18 -6.07 20.54 9.96
C THR A 18 -7.12 19.84 10.82
N TYR A 19 -6.77 19.45 12.03
CA TYR A 19 -7.70 18.96 13.02
C TYR A 19 -7.88 20.02 14.12
N LYS A 20 -9.07 20.55 14.23
CA LYS A 20 -9.39 21.70 15.12
C LYS A 20 -8.47 22.89 14.79
N THR A 21 -7.49 23.19 15.59
CA THR A 21 -6.53 24.30 15.43
C THR A 21 -5.12 23.82 15.02
N ARG A 22 -4.89 22.49 14.93
CA ARG A 22 -3.57 21.95 14.61
C ARG A 22 -3.51 21.47 13.18
N THR A 23 -2.68 22.10 12.37
CA THR A 23 -2.31 21.59 11.04
C THR A 23 -1.35 20.43 11.21
N VAL A 24 -1.74 19.24 10.75
CA VAL A 24 -0.97 18.00 10.86
C VAL A 24 -0.33 17.60 9.54
N VAL A 25 -0.82 18.14 8.42
CA VAL A 25 -0.22 18.02 7.09
C VAL A 25 -0.34 19.39 6.42
N ASP A 26 0.77 19.91 5.94
CA ASP A 26 0.90 21.26 5.39
C ASP A 26 1.60 21.18 4.02
N GLN A 27 0.85 21.38 2.94
CA GLN A 27 1.28 21.43 1.55
C GLN A 27 2.14 20.22 1.10
N VAL A 28 1.81 19.03 1.59
CA VAL A 28 2.54 17.81 1.22
C VAL A 28 2.27 17.46 -0.24
N SER A 29 3.35 17.29 -1.01
CA SER A 29 3.30 16.82 -2.39
C SER A 29 4.19 15.58 -2.54
N LEU A 30 3.66 14.55 -3.20
CA LEU A 30 4.39 13.32 -3.51
C LEU A 30 3.91 12.70 -4.82
N THR A 31 4.76 11.88 -5.42
CA THR A 31 4.45 11.14 -6.65
C THR A 31 4.90 9.70 -6.54
N VAL A 32 4.20 8.80 -7.24
CA VAL A 32 4.62 7.40 -7.45
C VAL A 32 4.58 7.13 -8.94
N GLY A 33 5.67 6.67 -9.51
CA GLY A 33 5.78 6.23 -10.90
C GLY A 33 5.15 4.87 -11.13
N HIS A 34 5.14 4.43 -12.39
CA HIS A 34 4.75 3.06 -12.73
C HIS A 34 5.88 2.08 -12.36
N GLY A 35 5.55 0.99 -11.67
CA GLY A 35 6.53 -0.01 -11.23
C GLY A 35 7.58 0.54 -10.25
N GLU A 36 7.25 1.56 -9.49
CA GLU A 36 8.14 2.23 -8.54
C GLU A 36 7.71 1.95 -7.10
N ILE A 37 8.68 1.75 -6.21
CA ILE A 37 8.47 1.69 -4.77
C ILE A 37 8.88 3.04 -4.16
N VAL A 38 7.92 3.73 -3.54
CA VAL A 38 8.13 5.04 -2.90
C VAL A 38 7.87 4.95 -1.40
N GLY A 39 8.81 5.48 -0.60
CA GLY A 39 8.69 5.60 0.85
C GLY A 39 8.15 6.96 1.28
N LEU A 40 7.24 6.97 2.26
CA LEU A 40 6.80 8.16 2.99
C LEU A 40 7.25 8.00 4.45
N LEU A 41 8.39 8.56 4.80
CA LEU A 41 9.16 8.24 5.99
C LEU A 41 9.22 9.45 6.94
N GLY A 42 9.59 9.20 8.19
CA GLY A 42 9.78 10.23 9.20
C GLY A 42 9.38 9.75 10.60
N PRO A 43 9.61 10.55 11.65
CA PRO A 43 9.31 10.19 13.03
C PRO A 43 7.80 10.08 13.30
N ASN A 44 7.44 9.55 14.47
CA ASN A 44 6.06 9.51 14.92
C ASN A 44 5.51 10.94 15.05
N GLY A 45 4.27 11.15 14.60
CA GLY A 45 3.63 12.46 14.60
C GLY A 45 4.05 13.39 13.45
N ALA A 46 4.91 12.96 12.52
CA ALA A 46 5.35 13.76 11.38
C ALA A 46 4.25 14.02 10.31
N GLY A 47 3.07 13.41 10.42
CA GLY A 47 1.98 13.57 9.45
C GLY A 47 1.89 12.45 8.40
N LYS A 48 2.77 11.42 8.47
CA LYS A 48 2.82 10.30 7.51
C LYS A 48 1.46 9.60 7.34
N THR A 49 0.92 9.07 8.43
CA THR A 49 -0.34 8.32 8.42
C THR A 49 -1.49 9.17 7.89
N THR A 50 -1.56 10.45 8.27
CA THR A 50 -2.61 11.36 7.77
C THR A 50 -2.46 11.60 6.27
N SER A 51 -1.24 11.88 5.78
CA SER A 51 -0.96 12.05 4.35
C SER A 51 -1.30 10.78 3.57
N PHE A 52 -0.88 9.64 4.08
CA PHE A 52 -1.17 8.32 3.51
C PHE A 52 -2.68 8.04 3.46
N TYR A 53 -3.41 8.36 4.53
CA TYR A 53 -4.87 8.18 4.58
C TYR A 53 -5.62 9.14 3.64
N MET A 54 -5.09 10.34 3.40
CA MET A 54 -5.64 11.23 2.37
C MET A 54 -5.44 10.64 0.97
N VAL A 55 -4.28 10.04 0.70
CA VAL A 55 -4.03 9.32 -0.57
C VAL A 55 -4.90 8.08 -0.69
N ALA A 56 -5.12 7.32 0.38
CA ALA A 56 -5.98 6.13 0.39
C ALA A 56 -7.48 6.45 0.27
N GLY A 57 -7.90 7.68 0.59
CA GLY A 57 -9.32 8.08 0.62
C GLY A 57 -10.04 7.70 1.91
N LEU A 58 -9.28 7.48 2.99
CA LEU A 58 -9.78 7.29 4.36
C LEU A 58 -10.02 8.63 5.06
N VAL A 59 -9.23 9.64 4.71
CA VAL A 59 -9.34 11.02 5.18
C VAL A 59 -9.45 11.94 3.96
N ARG A 60 -10.37 12.89 4.00
CA ARG A 60 -10.47 13.91 2.97
C ARG A 60 -9.46 15.03 3.27
N PRO A 61 -8.61 15.45 2.30
CA PRO A 61 -7.79 16.64 2.45
C PRO A 61 -8.67 17.89 2.54
N ASP A 62 -8.21 18.89 3.28
CA ASP A 62 -8.88 20.20 3.37
C ASP A 62 -8.51 21.06 2.16
N GLU A 63 -7.27 20.90 1.65
CA GLU A 63 -6.74 21.56 0.46
C GLU A 63 -5.89 20.57 -0.36
N GLY A 64 -5.60 20.97 -1.61
CA GLY A 64 -4.80 20.17 -2.52
C GLY A 64 -5.62 19.12 -3.26
N ARG A 65 -4.93 18.22 -3.96
CA ARG A 65 -5.60 17.19 -4.77
C ARG A 65 -4.81 15.91 -4.86
N VAL A 66 -5.53 14.80 -5.09
CA VAL A 66 -4.97 13.47 -5.33
C VAL A 66 -5.39 13.02 -6.73
N ILE A 67 -4.41 12.67 -7.56
CA ILE A 67 -4.60 12.26 -8.95
C ILE A 67 -4.05 10.84 -9.08
N PHE A 68 -4.86 9.91 -9.61
CA PHE A 68 -4.48 8.52 -9.85
C PHE A 68 -4.80 8.11 -11.29
N ALA A 69 -3.82 7.58 -12.00
CA ALA A 69 -3.94 7.21 -13.42
C ALA A 69 -4.53 8.34 -14.29
N GLY A 70 -4.16 9.60 -13.99
CA GLY A 70 -4.63 10.80 -14.70
C GLY A 70 -6.02 11.32 -14.25
N GLU A 71 -6.73 10.61 -13.37
CA GLU A 71 -8.04 11.02 -12.85
C GLU A 71 -7.90 11.71 -11.49
N ASN A 72 -8.60 12.82 -11.28
CA ASN A 72 -8.70 13.44 -9.96
C ASN A 72 -9.63 12.60 -9.07
N ILE A 73 -9.08 12.00 -8.02
CA ILE A 73 -9.77 11.12 -7.09
C ILE A 73 -9.93 11.73 -5.70
N THR A 74 -9.68 13.03 -5.53
CA THR A 74 -9.65 13.70 -4.22
C THR A 74 -10.91 13.45 -3.41
N GLU A 75 -12.08 13.56 -4.04
CA GLU A 75 -13.37 13.39 -3.40
C GLU A 75 -13.83 11.93 -3.27
N LEU A 76 -13.09 11.00 -3.87
CA LEU A 76 -13.50 9.61 -3.90
C LEU A 76 -13.14 8.90 -2.60
N PRO A 77 -14.07 8.21 -1.94
CA PRO A 77 -13.76 7.38 -0.78
C PRO A 77 -12.96 6.13 -1.19
N MET A 78 -12.29 5.52 -0.22
CA MET A 78 -11.38 4.38 -0.40
C MET A 78 -11.97 3.25 -1.28
N ASN A 79 -13.25 2.87 -1.08
CA ASN A 79 -13.88 1.80 -1.85
C ASN A 79 -14.00 2.11 -3.35
N LEU A 80 -14.14 3.36 -3.73
CA LEU A 80 -14.14 3.79 -5.13
C LEU A 80 -12.71 3.89 -5.70
N ARG A 81 -11.72 4.27 -4.87
CA ARG A 81 -10.30 4.21 -5.25
C ARG A 81 -9.82 2.77 -5.44
N ALA A 82 -10.28 1.84 -4.59
CA ALA A 82 -9.99 0.42 -4.75
C ALA A 82 -10.48 -0.15 -6.09
N ARG A 83 -11.67 0.25 -6.54
CA ARG A 83 -12.21 -0.15 -7.87
C ARG A 83 -11.41 0.41 -9.04
N ARG A 84 -10.62 1.46 -8.83
CA ARG A 84 -9.70 2.04 -9.83
C ARG A 84 -8.33 1.39 -9.85
N GLY A 85 -8.07 0.46 -8.91
CA GLY A 85 -6.84 -0.29 -8.83
C GLY A 85 -5.89 0.18 -7.74
N MET A 86 -6.39 0.78 -6.66
CA MET A 86 -5.60 1.08 -5.46
C MET A 86 -5.83 -0.01 -4.42
N GLY A 87 -4.79 -0.81 -4.12
CA GLY A 87 -4.79 -1.77 -3.01
C GLY A 87 -4.33 -1.10 -1.71
N TYR A 88 -4.86 -1.54 -0.57
CA TYR A 88 -4.46 -1.03 0.75
C TYR A 88 -4.23 -2.17 1.72
N LEU A 89 -3.08 -2.17 2.35
CA LEU A 89 -2.68 -3.09 3.40
C LEU A 89 -2.49 -2.30 4.70
N PRO A 90 -3.42 -2.38 5.66
CA PRO A 90 -3.31 -1.67 6.93
C PRO A 90 -2.22 -2.27 7.82
N GLN A 91 -1.77 -1.49 8.81
CA GLN A 91 -0.83 -1.91 9.85
C GLN A 91 -1.37 -3.11 10.64
N GLU A 92 -2.64 -3.08 11.02
CA GLU A 92 -3.28 -4.19 11.73
C GLU A 92 -3.70 -5.31 10.78
N GLU A 93 -3.73 -6.55 11.30
CA GLU A 93 -4.19 -7.72 10.56
C GLU A 93 -5.64 -7.57 10.10
N SER A 94 -5.86 -7.42 8.78
CA SER A 94 -7.18 -7.23 8.17
C SER A 94 -7.86 -8.55 7.74
N ILE A 95 -7.34 -9.71 8.19
CA ILE A 95 -7.90 -11.02 7.82
C ILE A 95 -9.22 -11.33 8.52
N PHE A 96 -10.09 -12.04 7.86
CA PHE A 96 -11.32 -12.58 8.46
C PHE A 96 -10.97 -13.82 9.28
N ARG A 97 -10.72 -13.64 10.57
CA ARG A 97 -10.18 -14.68 11.49
C ARG A 97 -11.00 -15.96 11.52
N LYS A 98 -12.33 -15.88 11.33
CA LYS A 98 -13.27 -17.02 11.37
C LYS A 98 -13.55 -17.61 9.98
N LEU A 99 -12.87 -17.18 8.95
CA LEU A 99 -12.92 -17.77 7.62
C LEU A 99 -11.68 -18.61 7.35
N SER A 100 -11.80 -19.59 6.45
CA SER A 100 -10.65 -20.34 5.96
C SER A 100 -9.73 -19.43 5.13
N VAL A 101 -8.51 -19.90 4.82
CA VAL A 101 -7.58 -19.21 3.91
C VAL A 101 -8.26 -18.97 2.56
N GLU A 102 -8.88 -19.99 1.98
CA GLU A 102 -9.60 -19.86 0.72
C GLU A 102 -10.77 -18.88 0.80
N ASP A 103 -11.59 -18.97 1.84
CA ASP A 103 -12.75 -18.09 2.00
C ASP A 103 -12.32 -16.62 2.21
N ASN A 104 -11.17 -16.38 2.83
CA ASN A 104 -10.58 -15.04 2.93
C ASN A 104 -10.29 -14.42 1.57
N LEU A 105 -9.77 -15.20 0.61
CA LEU A 105 -9.52 -14.77 -0.74
C LEU A 105 -10.82 -14.62 -1.53
N LEU A 106 -11.71 -15.62 -1.45
CA LEU A 106 -12.98 -15.60 -2.15
C LEU A 106 -13.88 -14.44 -1.71
N ALA A 107 -13.89 -14.07 -0.44
CA ALA A 107 -14.66 -12.93 0.04
C ALA A 107 -14.26 -11.60 -0.66
N ILE A 108 -12.99 -11.44 -1.02
CA ILE A 108 -12.55 -10.29 -1.81
C ILE A 108 -12.84 -10.48 -3.29
N LEU A 109 -12.54 -11.66 -3.85
CA LEU A 109 -12.73 -11.96 -5.27
C LEU A 109 -14.20 -11.87 -5.71
N GLN A 110 -15.15 -12.21 -4.84
CA GLN A 110 -16.60 -12.06 -5.08
C GLN A 110 -17.04 -10.60 -5.30
N THR A 111 -16.24 -9.62 -4.88
CA THR A 111 -16.50 -8.20 -5.18
C THR A 111 -16.17 -7.83 -6.64
N ARG A 112 -15.41 -8.68 -7.34
CA ARG A 112 -15.02 -8.55 -8.76
C ARG A 112 -16.16 -9.03 -9.67
N LYS A 113 -16.98 -8.08 -10.13
CA LYS A 113 -18.12 -8.37 -11.02
C LYS A 113 -17.72 -8.76 -12.45
N ASP A 114 -16.47 -8.53 -12.80
CA ASP A 114 -15.85 -8.86 -14.09
C ASP A 114 -15.35 -10.30 -14.15
N MET A 115 -15.41 -11.06 -13.06
CA MET A 115 -14.98 -12.45 -12.95
C MET A 115 -16.15 -13.41 -12.72
N THR A 116 -16.15 -14.54 -13.42
CA THR A 116 -17.06 -15.65 -13.14
C THR A 116 -16.64 -16.37 -11.84
N SER A 117 -17.56 -17.11 -11.22
CA SER A 117 -17.26 -17.89 -10.00
C SER A 117 -16.10 -18.89 -10.19
N ARG A 118 -15.93 -19.42 -11.42
CA ARG A 118 -14.80 -20.30 -11.76
C ARG A 118 -13.49 -19.52 -11.75
N GLN A 119 -13.44 -18.39 -12.43
CA GLN A 119 -12.24 -17.52 -12.47
C GLN A 119 -11.86 -17.01 -11.07
N GLN A 120 -12.84 -16.71 -10.20
CA GLN A 120 -12.58 -16.33 -8.81
C GLN A 120 -11.90 -17.45 -8.03
N LYS A 121 -12.37 -18.72 -8.19
CA LYS A 121 -11.75 -19.88 -7.57
C LYS A 121 -10.35 -20.15 -8.11
N ASP A 122 -10.17 -20.09 -9.44
CA ASP A 122 -8.87 -20.30 -10.07
C ASP A 122 -7.87 -19.23 -9.59
N ARG A 123 -8.30 -17.99 -9.49
CA ARG A 123 -7.45 -16.90 -8.94
C ARG A 123 -7.13 -17.09 -7.45
N ALA A 124 -8.07 -17.59 -6.65
CA ALA A 124 -7.79 -17.91 -5.25
C ALA A 124 -6.71 -19.00 -5.12
N VAL A 125 -6.78 -20.04 -5.96
CA VAL A 125 -5.77 -21.11 -5.99
C VAL A 125 -4.41 -20.55 -6.39
N GLU A 126 -4.34 -19.78 -7.49
CA GLU A 126 -3.11 -19.14 -7.96
C GLU A 126 -2.44 -18.28 -6.85
N LEU A 127 -3.23 -17.48 -6.14
CA LEU A 127 -2.70 -16.67 -5.03
C LEU A 127 -2.22 -17.53 -3.86
N MET A 128 -2.92 -18.59 -3.51
CA MET A 128 -2.48 -19.52 -2.47
C MET A 128 -1.16 -20.21 -2.85
N ASP A 129 -1.02 -20.64 -4.10
CA ASP A 129 0.20 -21.27 -4.61
C ASP A 129 1.37 -20.28 -4.59
N ARG A 130 1.17 -19.09 -5.11
CA ARG A 130 2.18 -18.03 -5.16
C ARG A 130 2.75 -17.68 -3.79
N PHE A 131 1.87 -17.59 -2.78
CA PHE A 131 2.28 -17.25 -1.41
C PHE A 131 2.62 -18.47 -0.54
N GLY A 132 2.63 -19.69 -1.10
CA GLY A 132 2.99 -20.92 -0.40
C GLY A 132 2.04 -21.30 0.73
N ILE A 133 0.76 -20.91 0.63
CA ILE A 133 -0.28 -21.18 1.65
C ILE A 133 -1.34 -22.20 1.19
N THR A 134 -1.13 -22.87 0.09
CA THR A 134 -2.07 -23.87 -0.48
C THR A 134 -2.36 -25.00 0.47
N LYS A 135 -1.35 -25.49 1.22
CA LYS A 135 -1.53 -26.54 2.22
C LYS A 135 -2.47 -26.13 3.36
N LEU A 136 -2.64 -24.83 3.57
CA LEU A 136 -3.47 -24.22 4.60
C LEU A 136 -4.86 -23.83 4.09
N ARG A 137 -5.20 -24.18 2.86
CA ARG A 137 -6.43 -23.78 2.16
C ARG A 137 -7.68 -23.84 3.04
N ARG A 138 -7.84 -24.94 3.80
CA ARG A 138 -8.99 -25.20 4.67
C ARG A 138 -8.79 -24.78 6.12
N SER A 139 -7.58 -24.35 6.50
CA SER A 139 -7.29 -23.89 7.85
C SER A 139 -7.99 -22.57 8.12
N MET A 140 -8.54 -22.41 9.33
CA MET A 140 -9.12 -21.15 9.76
C MET A 140 -8.00 -20.11 9.94
N ALA A 141 -8.22 -18.87 9.50
CA ALA A 141 -7.19 -17.84 9.54
C ALA A 141 -6.69 -17.52 10.97
N ILE A 142 -7.51 -17.75 11.98
CA ILE A 142 -7.10 -17.60 13.39
C ILE A 142 -5.98 -18.56 13.79
N GLN A 143 -5.89 -19.72 13.14
CA GLN A 143 -4.92 -20.80 13.46
C GLN A 143 -3.56 -20.60 12.81
N LEU A 144 -3.44 -19.64 11.89
CA LEU A 144 -2.21 -19.35 11.15
C LEU A 144 -1.15 -18.73 12.06
N SER A 145 0.11 -19.05 11.80
CA SER A 145 1.27 -18.32 12.33
C SER A 145 1.29 -16.86 11.82
N GLY A 146 2.07 -15.99 12.47
CA GLY A 146 2.20 -14.59 12.05
C GLY A 146 2.65 -14.45 10.59
N GLY A 147 3.66 -15.21 10.15
CA GLY A 147 4.13 -15.21 8.76
C GLY A 147 3.09 -15.69 7.76
N GLU A 148 2.33 -16.74 8.09
CA GLU A 148 1.24 -17.26 7.25
C GLU A 148 0.09 -16.25 7.13
N LYS A 149 -0.30 -15.61 8.25
CA LYS A 149 -1.28 -14.52 8.25
C LYS A 149 -0.84 -13.37 7.38
N ARG A 150 0.45 -12.98 7.44
CA ARG A 150 1.01 -11.92 6.62
C ARG A 150 0.91 -12.25 5.14
N ARG A 151 1.30 -13.46 4.74
CA ARG A 151 1.18 -13.95 3.36
C ARG A 151 -0.28 -13.94 2.88
N LEU A 152 -1.21 -14.40 3.71
CA LEU A 152 -2.64 -14.34 3.41
C LEU A 152 -3.12 -12.88 3.24
N THR A 153 -2.68 -11.97 4.09
CA THR A 153 -3.07 -10.56 4.04
C THR A 153 -2.59 -9.91 2.74
N ILE A 154 -1.36 -10.19 2.31
CA ILE A 154 -0.81 -9.69 1.03
C ILE A 154 -1.57 -10.33 -0.14
N ALA A 155 -1.78 -11.65 -0.14
CA ALA A 155 -2.54 -12.34 -1.17
C ALA A 155 -3.95 -11.74 -1.35
N ARG A 156 -4.62 -11.39 -0.24
CA ARG A 156 -5.92 -10.70 -0.27
C ARG A 156 -5.85 -9.32 -0.90
N ALA A 157 -4.83 -8.53 -0.58
CA ALA A 157 -4.64 -7.21 -1.18
C ALA A 157 -4.43 -7.30 -2.70
N LEU A 158 -3.79 -8.38 -3.18
CA LEU A 158 -3.56 -8.64 -4.60
C LEU A 158 -4.75 -9.29 -5.32
N ALA A 159 -5.76 -9.77 -4.61
CA ALA A 159 -6.93 -10.41 -5.20
C ALA A 159 -7.68 -9.50 -6.19
N THR A 160 -7.64 -8.19 -5.96
CA THR A 160 -8.26 -7.19 -6.85
C THR A 160 -7.38 -6.79 -8.04
N SER A 161 -6.16 -7.35 -8.17
CA SER A 161 -5.17 -6.98 -9.18
C SER A 161 -4.90 -5.46 -9.21
N PRO A 162 -4.43 -4.87 -8.10
CA PRO A 162 -4.21 -3.43 -8.03
C PRO A 162 -3.08 -2.98 -8.96
N LYS A 163 -3.11 -1.71 -9.35
CA LYS A 163 -2.01 -1.02 -10.05
C LYS A 163 -1.04 -0.36 -9.06
N LEU A 164 -1.57 0.04 -7.91
CA LEU A 164 -0.83 0.63 -6.78
C LEU A 164 -1.19 -0.14 -5.51
N LEU A 165 -0.19 -0.59 -4.77
CA LEU A 165 -0.35 -1.17 -3.43
C LEU A 165 0.16 -0.18 -2.38
N MET A 166 -0.68 0.16 -1.43
CA MET A 166 -0.36 1.05 -0.33
C MET A 166 -0.14 0.22 0.94
N LEU A 167 1.05 0.30 1.53
CA LEU A 167 1.48 -0.45 2.72
C LEU A 167 1.64 0.50 3.91
N ASP A 168 0.82 0.32 4.94
CA ASP A 168 0.82 1.15 6.14
C ASP A 168 1.67 0.49 7.24
N GLU A 169 2.85 1.04 7.51
CA GLU A 169 3.82 0.57 8.48
C GLU A 169 4.08 -0.96 8.45
N PRO A 170 4.47 -1.52 7.28
CA PRO A 170 4.57 -2.97 7.12
C PRO A 170 5.66 -3.64 7.98
N PHE A 171 6.61 -2.88 8.50
CA PHE A 171 7.72 -3.38 9.31
C PHE A 171 7.54 -3.13 10.81
N SER A 172 6.50 -2.41 11.20
CA SER A 172 6.23 -2.05 12.60
C SER A 172 5.88 -3.28 13.44
N GLY A 173 6.61 -3.49 14.55
CA GLY A 173 6.35 -4.58 15.48
C GLY A 173 6.63 -5.99 14.93
N VAL A 174 7.38 -6.09 13.85
CA VAL A 174 7.73 -7.36 13.18
C VAL A 174 9.16 -7.76 13.52
N ASP A 175 9.41 -9.06 13.70
CA ASP A 175 10.77 -9.56 13.91
C ASP A 175 11.64 -9.41 12.64
N PRO A 176 13.00 -9.33 12.78
CA PRO A 176 13.89 -9.08 11.65
C PRO A 176 13.81 -10.10 10.51
N ILE A 177 13.51 -11.37 10.83
CA ILE A 177 13.39 -12.43 9.80
C ILE A 177 12.15 -12.17 8.96
N ALA A 178 11.04 -11.89 9.62
CA ALA A 178 9.79 -11.58 8.94
C ALA A 178 9.85 -10.24 8.17
N VAL A 179 10.62 -9.25 8.64
CA VAL A 179 10.91 -8.01 7.87
C VAL A 179 11.58 -8.37 6.54
N SER A 180 12.64 -9.19 6.55
CA SER A 180 13.34 -9.62 5.33
C SER A 180 12.40 -10.36 4.35
N ASP A 181 11.49 -11.19 4.85
CA ASP A 181 10.51 -11.89 4.02
C ASP A 181 9.52 -10.90 3.37
N ILE A 182 9.05 -9.90 4.12
CA ILE A 182 8.17 -8.86 3.58
C ILE A 182 8.89 -8.03 2.51
N GLN A 183 10.14 -7.64 2.77
CA GLN A 183 10.97 -6.89 1.82
C GLN A 183 11.12 -7.66 0.50
N LYS A 184 11.43 -8.96 0.54
CA LYS A 184 11.54 -9.82 -0.64
C LYS A 184 10.23 -9.88 -1.43
N ILE A 185 9.10 -10.06 -0.74
CA ILE A 185 7.77 -10.09 -1.37
C ILE A 185 7.50 -8.75 -2.07
N VAL A 186 7.75 -7.62 -1.40
CA VAL A 186 7.51 -6.28 -1.95
C VAL A 186 8.35 -6.04 -3.21
N MET A 187 9.63 -6.38 -3.18
CA MET A 187 10.52 -6.29 -4.35
C MET A 187 10.05 -7.21 -5.49
N GLU A 188 9.69 -8.46 -5.20
CA GLU A 188 9.17 -9.39 -6.20
C GLU A 188 7.89 -8.86 -6.87
N LEU A 189 6.96 -8.26 -6.11
CA LEU A 189 5.75 -7.66 -6.66
C LEU A 189 6.05 -6.51 -7.63
N ARG A 190 7.06 -5.68 -7.36
CA ARG A 190 7.52 -4.67 -8.29
C ARG A 190 8.17 -5.29 -9.52
N ASP A 191 9.13 -6.18 -9.32
CA ASP A 191 10.00 -6.68 -10.39
C ASP A 191 9.26 -7.63 -11.35
N THR A 192 8.35 -8.45 -10.83
CA THR A 192 7.63 -9.46 -11.60
C THR A 192 6.29 -8.95 -12.14
N ASP A 193 5.55 -8.20 -11.32
CA ASP A 193 4.20 -7.74 -11.66
C ASP A 193 4.17 -6.30 -12.19
N GLY A 194 5.29 -5.57 -12.10
CA GLY A 194 5.32 -4.13 -12.41
C GLY A 194 4.45 -3.31 -11.46
N LEU A 195 4.19 -3.82 -10.24
CA LEU A 195 3.30 -3.18 -9.27
C LEU A 195 3.97 -1.93 -8.69
N SER A 196 3.27 -0.81 -8.73
CA SER A 196 3.69 0.40 -8.02
C SER A 196 3.34 0.30 -6.54
N ILE A 197 4.21 0.78 -5.66
CA ILE A 197 4.04 0.61 -4.21
C ILE A 197 4.32 1.92 -3.50
N LEU A 198 3.43 2.30 -2.57
CA LEU A 198 3.65 3.39 -1.62
C LEU A 198 3.71 2.82 -0.21
N ILE A 199 4.82 3.04 0.48
CA ILE A 199 5.06 2.53 1.83
C ILE A 199 5.14 3.71 2.80
N THR A 200 4.46 3.64 3.94
CA THR A 200 4.74 4.51 5.08
C THR A 200 5.35 3.69 6.21
N ASP A 201 6.43 4.19 6.80
CA ASP A 201 7.04 3.57 7.97
C ASP A 201 7.81 4.61 8.80
N HIS A 202 8.01 4.31 10.08
CA HIS A 202 8.90 5.07 10.96
C HIS A 202 10.31 4.46 11.00
N ASN A 203 10.47 3.20 10.56
CA ASN A 203 11.76 2.55 10.41
C ASN A 203 12.39 2.93 9.05
N VAL A 204 13.03 4.11 9.04
CA VAL A 204 13.63 4.68 7.84
C VAL A 204 14.63 3.73 7.22
N ARG A 205 15.52 3.14 8.04
CA ARG A 205 16.60 2.28 7.56
C ARG A 205 16.09 1.07 6.80
N GLU A 206 15.16 0.31 7.39
CA GLU A 206 14.61 -0.90 6.78
C GLU A 206 13.84 -0.58 5.48
N THR A 207 13.18 0.57 5.44
CA THR A 207 12.42 0.97 4.27
C THR A 207 13.34 1.44 3.14
N LEU A 208 14.43 2.17 3.43
CA LEU A 208 15.38 2.63 2.41
C LEU A 208 16.06 1.49 1.63
N HIS A 209 16.12 0.28 2.20
CA HIS A 209 16.67 -0.89 1.50
C HIS A 209 15.85 -1.37 0.30
N ILE A 210 14.56 -1.02 0.23
CA ILE A 210 13.65 -1.54 -0.80
C ILE A 210 12.97 -0.47 -1.65
N VAL A 211 13.05 0.81 -1.25
CA VAL A 211 12.43 1.89 -2.02
C VAL A 211 13.39 2.43 -3.08
N ASP A 212 12.83 2.85 -4.21
CA ASP A 212 13.57 3.54 -5.26
C ASP A 212 13.79 5.01 -4.87
N ARG A 213 12.75 5.64 -4.29
CA ARG A 213 12.76 7.01 -3.77
C ARG A 213 12.00 7.11 -2.46
N ALA A 214 12.30 8.14 -1.68
CA ALA A 214 11.52 8.44 -0.48
C ALA A 214 11.29 9.94 -0.29
N TYR A 215 10.25 10.23 0.48
CA TYR A 215 9.88 11.54 1.01
C TYR A 215 10.03 11.51 2.52
N ILE A 216 10.82 12.41 3.09
CA ILE A 216 11.00 12.54 4.53
C ILE A 216 10.05 13.61 5.04
N LEU A 217 9.12 13.20 5.90
CA LEU A 217 8.19 14.12 6.57
C LEU A 217 8.69 14.48 7.95
N PHE A 218 8.55 15.77 8.27
CA PHE A 218 8.77 16.31 9.60
C PHE A 218 7.77 17.45 9.86
N GLU A 219 7.08 17.43 11.00
CA GLU A 219 6.10 18.45 11.40
C GLU A 219 5.07 18.79 10.30
N GLY A 220 4.57 17.77 9.62
CA GLY A 220 3.53 17.90 8.59
C GLY A 220 4.04 18.34 7.21
N LYS A 221 5.33 18.50 7.01
CA LYS A 221 5.94 18.95 5.75
C LYS A 221 6.92 17.93 5.19
N VAL A 222 7.08 17.92 3.87
CA VAL A 222 8.20 17.24 3.22
C VAL A 222 9.43 18.10 3.37
N ILE A 223 10.41 17.65 4.15
CA ILE A 223 11.68 18.36 4.36
C ILE A 223 12.76 17.91 3.39
N LYS A 224 12.63 16.69 2.85
CA LYS A 224 13.57 16.12 1.87
C LYS A 224 12.87 15.08 1.02
N HIS A 225 13.27 14.95 -0.24
CA HIS A 225 12.91 13.83 -1.11
C HIS A 225 14.06 13.57 -2.09
N GLY A 226 14.19 12.32 -2.53
CA GLY A 226 15.25 11.89 -3.45
C GLY A 226 15.29 10.38 -3.57
N THR A 227 16.30 9.86 -4.24
CA THR A 227 16.58 8.42 -4.31
C THR A 227 16.95 7.88 -2.93
N SER A 228 16.82 6.56 -2.75
CA SER A 228 17.21 5.92 -1.49
C SER A 228 18.68 6.19 -1.13
N GLU A 229 19.57 6.24 -2.12
CA GLU A 229 21.00 6.54 -1.92
C GLU A 229 21.25 7.99 -1.47
N GLU A 230 20.55 8.97 -2.10
CA GLU A 230 20.65 10.38 -1.74
C GLU A 230 20.18 10.66 -0.32
N ILE A 231 19.15 9.93 0.13
CA ILE A 231 18.61 10.06 1.49
C ILE A 231 19.48 9.34 2.51
N ALA A 232 19.99 8.15 2.18
CA ALA A 232 20.83 7.37 3.09
C ALA A 232 22.19 8.02 3.38
N ASN A 233 22.73 8.80 2.44
CA ASN A 233 24.02 9.49 2.56
C ASN A 233 23.92 10.90 3.13
N ASP A 234 22.71 11.34 3.49
CA ASP A 234 22.50 12.68 4.09
C ASP A 234 22.72 12.60 5.60
N PRO A 235 23.57 13.48 6.16
CA PRO A 235 23.91 13.50 7.58
C PRO A 235 22.73 13.91 8.48
#